data_ea533c70d6557d94cc77a7119ee2ea9b
#
_entry.id   ea533c70d6557d94cc77a7119ee2ea9b
#
_cell.length_a   1.000
_cell.length_b   1.000
_cell.length_c   1.000
_cell.angle_alpha   90.00
_cell.angle_beta   90.00
_cell.angle_gamma   90.00
#
_symmetry.space_group_name_H-M   'P 1'
#
loop_
_entity.id
_entity.type
_entity.pdbx_description
1 polymer ?
#
loop_
_entity_poly.entity_id
_entity_poly.type
_entity_poly.pdbx_seq_one_letter_code
_entity_poly.pdbx_strand_id
1 'polypeptide(L)'
;MVKNYMEVIVDASLPSVLNQYKDICKCERCIDDIKAFALNRLKPLYFVSDKGSIYSKLNELQIQFRTDVTQELVKAIDAVSKNNHHDK
;
A
#
# COMPACT_ATOMS: atom_id res chain seq x y z
N MET A 1 14.24 8.81 14.29
CA MET A 1 14.32 7.64 13.43
C MET A 1 13.79 7.97 12.04
N VAL A 2 14.48 7.53 11.03
CA VAL A 2 14.04 7.76 9.66
C VAL A 2 13.20 6.55 9.19
N LYS A 3 12.06 6.83 8.60
CA LYS A 3 11.17 5.77 8.14
C LYS A 3 10.50 6.20 6.85
N ASN A 4 10.22 5.24 5.99
CA ASN A 4 9.49 5.52 4.76
C ASN A 4 7.98 5.56 5.07
N TYR A 5 7.44 6.76 5.16
CA TYR A 5 6.02 6.91 5.51
C TYR A 5 5.08 6.57 4.36
N MET A 6 5.62 6.32 3.17
CA MET A 6 4.79 5.76 2.11
C MET A 6 4.21 4.42 2.54
N GLU A 7 4.91 3.67 3.39
CA GLU A 7 4.40 2.41 3.94
C GLU A 7 3.11 2.63 4.74
N VAL A 8 3.08 3.70 5.52
CA VAL A 8 1.89 4.03 6.31
C VAL A 8 0.71 4.38 5.40
N ILE A 9 1.00 5.15 4.34
CA ILE A 9 -0.04 5.55 3.40
C ILE A 9 -0.60 4.33 2.66
N VAL A 10 0.26 3.43 2.22
CA VAL A 10 -0.15 2.22 1.54
C VAL A 10 -1.00 1.35 2.47
N ASP A 11 -0.55 1.16 3.71
CA ASP A 11 -1.30 0.38 4.68
C ASP A 11 -2.69 0.94 4.93
N ALA A 12 -2.78 2.27 5.00
CA ALA A 12 -4.06 2.92 5.25
C ALA A 12 -4.99 2.87 4.03
N SER A 13 -4.43 2.85 2.84
CA SER A 13 -5.20 2.90 1.60
C SER A 13 -5.64 1.52 1.11
N LEU A 14 -4.90 0.49 1.47
CA LEU A 14 -5.11 -0.84 0.91
C LEU A 14 -6.51 -1.42 1.16
N PRO A 15 -7.08 -1.33 2.36
CA PRO A 15 -8.38 -1.94 2.60
C PRO A 15 -9.48 -1.46 1.65
N SER A 16 -9.53 -0.17 1.36
CA SER A 16 -10.58 0.35 0.50
C SER A 16 -10.38 -0.11 -0.95
N VAL A 17 -9.15 -0.27 -1.39
CA VAL A 17 -8.89 -0.80 -2.73
C VAL A 17 -9.25 -2.28 -2.79
N LEU A 18 -8.87 -3.05 -1.77
CA LEU A 18 -9.18 -4.49 -1.72
C LEU A 18 -10.68 -4.76 -1.71
N ASN A 19 -11.45 -3.87 -1.10
CA ASN A 19 -12.88 -4.05 -1.05
C ASN A 19 -13.54 -4.08 -2.42
N GLN A 20 -12.86 -3.60 -3.44
CA GLN A 20 -13.37 -3.60 -4.80
C GLN A 20 -13.12 -4.93 -5.51
N TYR A 21 -12.40 -5.82 -4.88
CA TYR A 21 -12.04 -7.12 -5.47
C TYR A 21 -12.60 -8.24 -4.61
N LYS A 22 -13.41 -9.10 -5.21
CA LYS A 22 -14.09 -10.14 -4.45
C LYS A 22 -13.49 -11.52 -4.61
N ASP A 23 -12.83 -11.76 -5.73
CA ASP A 23 -12.37 -13.10 -6.04
C ASP A 23 -10.86 -13.26 -6.00
N ILE A 24 -10.20 -12.46 -5.22
CA ILE A 24 -8.74 -12.55 -5.10
C ILE A 24 -8.36 -13.08 -3.71
N CYS A 25 -7.19 -13.66 -3.63
CA CYS A 25 -6.67 -14.14 -2.36
C CYS A 25 -6.22 -12.94 -1.52
N LYS A 26 -6.69 -12.90 -0.28
CA LYS A 26 -6.36 -11.82 0.65
C LYS A 26 -5.62 -12.35 1.88
N CYS A 27 -4.90 -13.46 1.72
CA CYS A 27 -4.12 -14.00 2.82
C CYS A 27 -2.91 -13.09 3.09
N GLU A 28 -2.30 -13.29 4.22
CA GLU A 28 -1.18 -12.43 4.66
C GLU A 28 -0.08 -12.37 3.63
N ARG A 29 0.26 -13.49 3.02
CA ARG A 29 1.32 -13.52 2.01
C ARG A 29 0.96 -12.71 0.78
N CYS A 30 -0.26 -12.85 0.28
CA CYS A 30 -0.69 -12.08 -0.88
C CYS A 30 -0.75 -10.59 -0.58
N ILE A 31 -1.21 -10.24 0.62
CA ILE A 31 -1.24 -8.84 1.04
C ILE A 31 0.17 -8.26 1.08
N ASP A 32 1.13 -9.01 1.65
CA ASP A 32 2.50 -8.55 1.72
C ASP A 32 3.11 -8.40 0.31
N ASP A 33 2.80 -9.32 -0.59
CA ASP A 33 3.27 -9.23 -1.97
C ASP A 33 2.70 -7.99 -2.67
N ILE A 34 1.44 -7.70 -2.43
CA ILE A 34 0.80 -6.51 -3.00
C ILE A 34 1.48 -5.23 -2.49
N LYS A 35 1.72 -5.17 -1.18
CA LYS A 35 2.38 -4.01 -0.59
C LYS A 35 3.79 -3.84 -1.14
N ALA A 36 4.54 -4.93 -1.21
CA ALA A 36 5.91 -4.86 -1.71
C ALA A 36 5.95 -4.39 -3.16
N PHE A 37 5.05 -4.91 -3.98
CA PHE A 37 4.99 -4.50 -5.38
C PHE A 37 4.73 -3.00 -5.49
N ALA A 38 3.72 -2.52 -4.77
CA ALA A 38 3.35 -1.10 -4.84
C ALA A 38 4.46 -0.21 -4.29
N LEU A 39 5.05 -0.60 -3.15
CA LEU A 39 6.09 0.22 -2.52
C LEU A 39 7.35 0.31 -3.38
N ASN A 40 7.66 -0.73 -4.15
CA ASN A 40 8.81 -0.68 -5.05
C ASN A 40 8.59 0.28 -6.22
N ARG A 41 7.36 0.65 -6.49
CA ARG A 41 7.02 1.54 -7.62
C ARG A 41 6.63 2.93 -7.16
N LEU A 42 6.48 3.15 -5.86
CA LEU A 42 6.15 4.46 -5.32
C LEU A 42 7.41 5.13 -4.78
N LYS A 43 7.51 6.43 -4.96
CA LYS A 43 8.64 7.16 -4.41
C LYS A 43 8.58 7.10 -2.89
N PRO A 44 9.71 6.85 -2.25
CA PRO A 44 9.71 6.83 -0.78
C PRO A 44 9.44 8.22 -0.21
N LEU A 45 8.88 8.23 0.99
CA LEU A 45 8.54 9.46 1.66
C LEU A 45 9.14 9.39 3.07
N TYR A 46 10.36 9.87 3.19
CA TYR A 46 11.10 9.78 4.44
C TYR A 46 10.96 11.04 5.26
N PHE A 47 10.71 10.86 6.56
CA PHE A 47 10.67 11.97 7.49
C PHE A 47 11.51 11.65 8.70
N VAL A 48 12.06 12.70 9.30
CA VAL A 48 12.67 12.60 10.61
C VAL A 48 11.76 13.38 11.54
N SER A 49 10.83 12.68 12.15
CA SER A 49 9.90 13.34 13.07
C SER A 49 9.31 12.31 14.02
N ASP A 50 8.62 12.79 15.02
CA ASP A 50 8.00 11.89 15.95
C ASP A 50 6.70 11.35 15.36
N LYS A 51 6.18 10.32 16.00
CA LYS A 51 4.99 9.63 15.51
C LYS A 51 3.76 10.53 15.46
N GLY A 52 3.62 11.40 16.45
CA GLY A 52 2.46 12.25 16.54
C GLY A 52 2.32 13.17 15.34
N SER A 53 3.43 13.75 14.90
CA SER A 53 3.44 14.61 13.74
C SER A 53 2.94 13.92 12.50
N ILE A 54 3.39 12.68 12.31
CA ILE A 54 3.04 11.92 11.11
C ILE A 54 1.57 11.55 11.11
N TYR A 55 1.09 11.06 12.25
CA TYR A 55 -0.31 10.66 12.32
C TYR A 55 -1.26 11.83 12.14
N SER A 56 -0.87 13.01 12.61
CA SER A 56 -1.72 14.18 12.44
C SER A 56 -1.80 14.60 10.96
N LYS A 57 -0.81 14.22 10.15
CA LYS A 57 -0.78 14.59 8.73
C LYS A 57 -1.21 13.46 7.81
N LEU A 58 -1.51 12.30 8.37
CA LEU A 58 -1.81 11.13 7.54
C LEU A 58 -2.96 11.37 6.58
N ASN A 59 -4.02 12.02 7.04
CA ASN A 59 -5.17 12.29 6.20
C ASN A 59 -4.82 13.16 5.00
N GLU A 60 -4.03 14.19 5.22
CA GLU A 60 -3.56 15.05 4.13
C GLU A 60 -2.71 14.27 3.15
N LEU A 61 -1.82 13.43 3.67
CA LEU A 61 -0.93 12.65 2.83
C LEU A 61 -1.71 11.64 1.99
N GLN A 62 -2.72 11.03 2.57
CA GLN A 62 -3.56 10.10 1.81
C GLN A 62 -4.27 10.81 0.67
N ILE A 63 -4.75 12.01 0.91
CA ILE A 63 -5.41 12.79 -0.14
C ILE A 63 -4.42 13.16 -1.23
N GLN A 64 -3.25 13.64 -0.82
CA GLN A 64 -2.23 14.11 -1.74
C GLN A 64 -1.74 13.00 -2.67
N PHE A 65 -1.55 11.81 -2.13
CA PHE A 65 -0.99 10.70 -2.91
C PHE A 65 -2.03 9.68 -3.36
N ARG A 66 -3.31 9.99 -3.21
CA ARG A 66 -4.36 9.02 -3.50
C ARG A 66 -4.27 8.41 -4.89
N THR A 67 -4.11 9.24 -5.91
CA THR A 67 -4.09 8.74 -7.28
C THR A 67 -2.92 7.81 -7.50
N ASP A 68 -1.72 8.24 -7.11
CA ASP A 68 -0.52 7.43 -7.32
C ASP A 68 -0.60 6.12 -6.56
N VAL A 69 -1.01 6.17 -5.30
CA VAL A 69 -1.08 4.97 -4.47
C VAL A 69 -2.14 4.01 -5.01
N THR A 70 -3.31 4.53 -5.36
CA THR A 70 -4.39 3.69 -5.88
C THR A 70 -3.97 3.00 -7.17
N GLN A 71 -3.34 3.73 -8.08
CA GLN A 71 -2.88 3.16 -9.34
C GLN A 71 -1.88 2.03 -9.11
N GLU A 72 -0.93 2.24 -8.21
CA GLU A 72 0.06 1.20 -7.96
C GLU A 72 -0.53 0.01 -7.22
N LEU A 73 -1.49 0.24 -6.34
CA LEU A 73 -2.16 -0.87 -5.68
C LEU A 73 -2.99 -1.70 -6.66
N VAL A 74 -3.67 -1.06 -7.60
CA VAL A 74 -4.42 -1.79 -8.62
C VAL A 74 -3.48 -2.63 -9.47
N LYS A 75 -2.35 -2.06 -9.89
CA LYS A 75 -1.35 -2.82 -10.66
C LYS A 75 -0.80 -3.98 -9.83
N ALA A 76 -0.57 -3.73 -8.55
CA ALA A 76 -0.04 -4.77 -7.66
C ALA A 76 -1.03 -5.92 -7.50
N ILE A 77 -2.29 -5.60 -7.31
CA ILE A 77 -3.32 -6.62 -7.16
C ILE A 77 -3.41 -7.45 -8.44
N ASP A 78 -3.39 -6.80 -9.59
CA ASP A 78 -3.43 -7.50 -10.86
C ASP A 78 -2.24 -8.44 -11.01
N ALA A 79 -1.04 -7.95 -10.73
CA ALA A 79 0.17 -8.75 -10.87
C ALA A 79 0.20 -9.93 -9.90
N VAL A 80 -0.13 -9.68 -8.65
CA VAL A 80 -0.10 -10.73 -7.63
C VAL A 80 -1.18 -11.78 -7.88
N SER A 81 -2.36 -11.36 -8.31
CA SER A 81 -3.45 -12.28 -8.61
C SER A 81 -3.09 -13.22 -9.75
N LYS A 82 -2.42 -12.70 -10.76
CA LYS A 82 -2.03 -13.53 -11.90
C LYS A 82 -0.89 -14.49 -11.59
N ASN A 83 -0.07 -14.13 -10.60
CA ASN A 83 1.10 -14.92 -10.25
C ASN A 83 0.96 -15.54 -8.87
N ASN A 84 -0.25 -15.92 -8.52
CA ASN A 84 -0.51 -16.52 -7.23
C ASN A 84 0.00 -17.94 -7.23
N HIS A 85 1.00 -18.22 -6.41
CA HIS A 85 1.66 -19.53 -6.41
C HIS A 85 1.39 -20.35 -5.19
N HIS A 86 0.59 -19.88 -4.29
CA HIS A 86 0.50 -20.61 -3.05
C HIS A 86 -0.67 -21.54 -2.99
N ASP A 87 -1.14 -21.92 -3.96
CA ASP A 87 -2.11 -22.72 -3.95
C ASP A 87 -1.93 -23.86 -4.29
N LYS A 88 -1.96 -24.31 -4.18
CA LYS A 88 -2.01 -25.39 -4.52
C LYS A 88 -1.49 -26.29 -3.98
#